data_513f7112433207356e41702610e3df72
#
_entry.id   513f7112433207356e41702610e3df72
#
_cell.length_a   1.000
_cell.length_b   1.000
_cell.length_c   1.000
_cell.angle_alpha   90.00
_cell.angle_beta   90.00
_cell.angle_gamma   90.00
#
_symmetry.space_group_name_H-M   'P 1'
#
loop_
_entity.id
_entity.type
_entity.pdbx_description
1 polymer ?
#
loop_
_entity_poly.entity_id
_entity_poly.type
_entity_poly.pdbx_seq_one_letter_code
_entity_poly.pdbx_strand_id
1 'polypeptide(L)'
;MRSDARRGRHAGIPLKAAALAGLLFLHVPLAIIVMYAFSTESKSFVFPIPGFTTKWFGVALQRNDVREALTLSVQVAAASTVVALILGTLAAAAVWRSRFFGREAVSLLVVLPIALPGIITGIALRSAIGLTEIPFSFWTIVIGHATFCIVVVYNNVLARFRRTSRSLIEASMDLGADVFQTLRHVILPNIATALLAGGMLAFALSFDEVIVTTFTAGQQTTLPIWMLSELVRPRDRPVTNVVAVFVIAVTFLPIVGAFWLTRDTQDVAGSVK
;
A
#
# COMPACT_ATOMS: atom_id res chain seq x y z
N MET A 1 44.74 -26.30 7.45
CA MET A 1 43.59 -27.24 7.50
C MET A 1 42.43 -26.54 8.14
N ARG A 2 41.45 -26.12 7.35
CA ARG A 2 40.02 -25.89 7.63
C ARG A 2 39.40 -25.20 6.42
N SER A 3 39.31 -25.98 5.34
CA SER A 3 38.52 -25.66 4.14
C SER A 3 37.22 -26.47 4.19
N ASP A 4 36.27 -26.06 5.02
CA ASP A 4 34.96 -26.71 5.03
C ASP A 4 33.92 -25.76 5.57
N ALA A 5 33.39 -24.86 4.73
CA ALA A 5 32.20 -24.12 5.12
C ALA A 5 31.49 -23.37 3.96
N ARG A 6 31.31 -23.99 2.80
CA ARG A 6 30.30 -23.51 1.84
C ARG A 6 29.77 -24.61 0.94
N ARG A 7 29.38 -25.75 1.52
CA ARG A 7 28.38 -26.60 0.88
C ARG A 7 27.05 -25.89 1.02
N GLY A 8 26.55 -25.27 -0.04
CA GLY A 8 25.20 -24.78 -0.11
C GLY A 8 24.26 -25.88 0.37
N ARG A 9 23.64 -25.70 1.54
CA ARG A 9 22.63 -26.63 2.06
C ARG A 9 21.48 -26.62 1.06
N HIS A 10 21.45 -27.59 0.17
CA HIS A 10 20.27 -27.85 -0.65
C HIS A 10 19.10 -28.06 0.31
N ALA A 11 18.06 -27.24 0.18
CA ALA A 11 16.87 -27.38 0.98
C ALA A 11 16.35 -28.82 0.87
N GLY A 12 16.09 -29.44 2.01
CA GLY A 12 15.55 -30.80 2.07
C GLY A 12 14.18 -30.88 1.37
N ILE A 13 13.82 -32.07 0.91
CA ILE A 13 12.52 -32.35 0.27
C ILE A 13 11.35 -31.80 1.07
N PRO A 14 11.24 -31.98 2.41
CA PRO A 14 10.11 -31.47 3.18
C PRO A 14 10.03 -29.93 3.15
N LEU A 15 11.18 -29.23 3.16
CA LEU A 15 11.17 -27.77 3.06
C LEU A 15 10.73 -27.29 1.67
N LYS A 16 11.14 -27.97 0.60
CA LYS A 16 10.67 -27.66 -0.77
C LYS A 16 9.17 -27.94 -0.92
N ALA A 17 8.68 -29.04 -0.37
CA ALA A 17 7.26 -29.39 -0.38
C ALA A 17 6.42 -28.34 0.41
N ALA A 18 6.88 -27.92 1.58
CA ALA A 18 6.22 -26.87 2.36
C ALA A 18 6.20 -25.52 1.62
N ALA A 19 7.31 -25.15 0.98
CA ALA A 19 7.38 -23.93 0.19
C ALA A 19 6.43 -23.99 -1.02
N LEU A 20 6.38 -25.13 -1.73
CA LEU A 20 5.45 -25.34 -2.85
C LEU A 20 4.00 -25.28 -2.38
N ALA A 21 3.67 -25.93 -1.28
CA ALA A 21 2.32 -25.91 -0.72
C ALA A 21 1.89 -24.48 -0.35
N GLY A 22 2.78 -23.68 0.27
CA GLY A 22 2.53 -22.28 0.55
C GLY A 22 2.32 -21.44 -0.72
N LEU A 23 3.15 -21.65 -1.75
CA LEU A 23 2.98 -20.97 -3.04
C LEU A 23 1.64 -21.34 -3.71
N LEU A 24 1.29 -22.63 -3.75
CA LEU A 24 0.01 -23.07 -4.29
C LEU A 24 -1.17 -22.47 -3.51
N PHE A 25 -1.12 -22.49 -2.18
CA PHE A 25 -2.16 -21.92 -1.33
C PHE A 25 -2.40 -20.43 -1.63
N LEU A 26 -1.33 -19.66 -1.87
CA LEU A 26 -1.43 -18.23 -2.19
C LEU A 26 -1.88 -17.96 -3.63
N HIS A 27 -1.47 -18.78 -4.60
CA HIS A 27 -1.68 -18.47 -6.02
C HIS A 27 -2.91 -19.16 -6.62
N VAL A 28 -3.37 -20.28 -6.08
CA VAL A 28 -4.57 -20.97 -6.59
C VAL A 28 -5.81 -20.07 -6.57
N PRO A 29 -6.12 -19.29 -5.50
CA PRO A 29 -7.25 -18.37 -5.53
C PRO A 29 -7.13 -17.31 -6.63
N LEU A 30 -5.93 -16.79 -6.88
CA LEU A 30 -5.68 -15.82 -7.95
C LEU A 30 -5.89 -16.47 -9.34
N ALA A 31 -5.40 -17.69 -9.52
CA ALA A 31 -5.61 -18.44 -10.76
C ALA A 31 -7.10 -18.70 -11.02
N ILE A 32 -7.89 -18.96 -9.98
CA ILE A 32 -9.35 -19.12 -10.07
C ILE A 32 -10.00 -17.82 -10.54
N ILE A 33 -9.63 -16.67 -9.99
CA ILE A 33 -10.13 -15.36 -10.43
C ILE A 33 -9.83 -15.14 -11.91
N VAL A 34 -8.57 -15.40 -12.33
CA VAL A 34 -8.16 -15.28 -13.73
C VAL A 34 -8.99 -16.22 -14.62
N MET A 35 -9.16 -17.47 -14.21
CA MET A 35 -9.96 -18.46 -14.96
C MET A 35 -11.41 -18.00 -15.16
N TYR A 36 -12.06 -17.52 -14.11
CA TYR A 36 -13.45 -17.06 -14.19
C TYR A 36 -13.62 -15.71 -14.89
N ALA A 37 -12.57 -14.91 -15.03
CA ALA A 37 -12.58 -13.71 -15.88
C ALA A 37 -12.83 -14.04 -17.36
N PHE A 38 -12.50 -15.26 -17.78
CA PHE A 38 -12.70 -15.75 -19.14
C PHE A 38 -13.92 -16.67 -19.29
N SER A 39 -14.72 -16.91 -18.25
CA SER A 39 -15.87 -17.81 -18.29
C SER A 39 -16.98 -17.27 -19.19
N THR A 40 -17.61 -18.15 -19.98
CA THR A 40 -18.85 -17.82 -20.71
C THR A 40 -20.06 -17.71 -19.81
N GLU A 41 -20.04 -18.36 -18.62
CA GLU A 41 -21.12 -18.30 -17.63
C GLU A 41 -21.07 -16.96 -16.85
N SER A 42 -22.22 -16.28 -16.78
CA SER A 42 -22.31 -14.94 -16.18
C SER A 42 -22.89 -14.92 -14.76
N LYS A 43 -23.68 -15.91 -14.37
CA LYS A 43 -24.51 -15.86 -13.15
C LYS A 43 -24.02 -16.78 -12.03
N SER A 44 -23.30 -17.83 -12.36
CA SER A 44 -22.89 -18.86 -11.40
C SER A 44 -21.40 -19.23 -11.55
N PHE A 45 -20.83 -19.75 -10.47
CA PHE A 45 -19.52 -20.39 -10.53
C PHE A 45 -19.72 -21.87 -10.86
N VAL A 46 -19.51 -22.24 -12.12
CA VAL A 46 -19.59 -23.62 -12.59
C VAL A 46 -18.18 -24.15 -12.84
N PHE A 47 -17.89 -25.34 -12.34
CA PHE A 47 -16.62 -26.01 -12.60
C PHE A 47 -16.87 -27.42 -13.15
N PRO A 48 -16.20 -27.81 -14.25
CA PRO A 48 -15.32 -26.99 -15.10
C PRO A 48 -16.09 -25.84 -15.78
N ILE A 49 -15.37 -24.75 -16.15
CA ILE A 49 -16.00 -23.63 -16.85
C ILE A 49 -16.57 -24.11 -18.20
N PRO A 50 -17.78 -23.68 -18.58
CA PRO A 50 -18.49 -24.21 -19.76
C PRO A 50 -17.85 -23.75 -21.08
N GLY A 51 -17.05 -22.67 -21.07
CA GLY A 51 -16.33 -22.15 -22.22
C GLY A 51 -15.53 -20.90 -21.92
N PHE A 52 -14.71 -20.46 -22.87
CA PHE A 52 -13.83 -19.30 -22.75
C PHE A 52 -14.31 -18.15 -23.63
N THR A 53 -14.26 -16.92 -23.09
CA THR A 53 -14.59 -15.70 -23.82
C THR A 53 -13.77 -14.51 -23.29
N THR A 54 -13.47 -13.54 -24.13
CA THR A 54 -12.83 -12.28 -23.78
C THR A 54 -13.82 -11.10 -23.75
N LYS A 55 -15.12 -11.34 -24.02
CA LYS A 55 -16.14 -10.27 -24.13
C LYS A 55 -16.22 -9.42 -22.85
N TRP A 56 -16.00 -10.00 -21.69
CA TRP A 56 -16.15 -9.32 -20.40
C TRP A 56 -15.11 -8.23 -20.17
N PHE A 57 -13.95 -8.30 -20.84
CA PHE A 57 -12.94 -7.25 -20.82
C PHE A 57 -13.47 -5.97 -21.47
N GLY A 58 -14.13 -6.10 -22.63
CA GLY A 58 -14.80 -4.97 -23.30
C GLY A 58 -15.95 -4.41 -22.46
N VAL A 59 -16.77 -5.30 -21.85
CA VAL A 59 -17.89 -4.89 -20.98
C VAL A 59 -17.37 -4.13 -19.75
N ALA A 60 -16.33 -4.63 -19.08
CA ALA A 60 -15.74 -3.97 -17.91
C ALA A 60 -15.22 -2.57 -18.22
N LEU A 61 -14.54 -2.39 -19.36
CA LEU A 61 -14.01 -1.09 -19.80
C LEU A 61 -15.09 -0.07 -20.16
N GLN A 62 -16.27 -0.53 -20.60
CA GLN A 62 -17.40 0.34 -20.96
C GLN A 62 -18.30 0.68 -19.78
N ARG A 63 -18.17 0.00 -18.66
CA ARG A 63 -18.97 0.26 -17.44
C ARG A 63 -18.54 1.56 -16.78
N ASN A 64 -19.43 2.55 -16.74
CA ASN A 64 -19.17 3.84 -16.12
C ASN A 64 -18.93 3.73 -14.61
N ASP A 65 -19.71 2.90 -13.92
CA ASP A 65 -19.58 2.67 -12.49
C ASP A 65 -18.21 2.09 -12.10
N VAL A 66 -17.63 1.20 -12.93
CA VAL A 66 -16.25 0.69 -12.72
C VAL A 66 -15.23 1.81 -12.90
N ARG A 67 -15.36 2.62 -13.95
CA ARG A 67 -14.41 3.71 -14.22
C ARG A 67 -14.48 4.80 -13.16
N GLU A 68 -15.67 5.18 -12.73
CA GLU A 68 -15.87 6.17 -11.65
C GLU A 68 -15.27 5.67 -10.33
N ALA A 69 -15.56 4.41 -9.95
CA ALA A 69 -15.03 3.79 -8.76
C ALA A 69 -13.49 3.67 -8.78
N LEU A 70 -12.92 3.28 -9.92
CA LEU A 70 -11.46 3.21 -10.10
C LEU A 70 -10.82 4.59 -10.00
N THR A 71 -11.38 5.58 -10.70
CA THR A 71 -10.87 6.95 -10.69
C THR A 71 -10.89 7.53 -9.28
N LEU A 72 -12.01 7.36 -8.56
CA LEU A 72 -12.14 7.80 -7.18
C LEU A 72 -11.10 7.12 -6.27
N SER A 73 -10.92 5.79 -6.39
CA SER A 73 -9.93 5.07 -5.59
C SER A 73 -8.50 5.58 -5.82
N VAL A 74 -8.11 5.80 -7.08
CA VAL A 74 -6.78 6.32 -7.42
C VAL A 74 -6.60 7.74 -6.86
N GLN A 75 -7.60 8.61 -7.01
CA GLN A 75 -7.55 9.99 -6.51
C GLN A 75 -7.46 10.04 -4.99
N VAL A 76 -8.29 9.25 -4.28
CA VAL A 76 -8.24 9.15 -2.82
C VAL A 76 -6.89 8.61 -2.35
N ALA A 77 -6.41 7.52 -2.95
CA ALA A 77 -5.13 6.93 -2.58
C ALA A 77 -3.97 7.90 -2.81
N ALA A 78 -3.96 8.61 -3.94
CA ALA A 78 -2.93 9.61 -4.23
C ALA A 78 -2.98 10.79 -3.24
N ALA A 79 -4.16 11.36 -2.99
CA ALA A 79 -4.33 12.47 -2.06
C ALA A 79 -3.94 12.08 -0.62
N SER A 80 -4.43 10.94 -0.14
CA SER A 80 -4.10 10.42 1.19
C SER A 80 -2.60 10.12 1.35
N THR A 81 -1.97 9.60 0.29
CA THR A 81 -0.52 9.37 0.28
C THR A 81 0.26 10.68 0.38
N VAL A 82 -0.13 11.71 -0.37
CA VAL A 82 0.53 13.02 -0.30
C VAL A 82 0.41 13.61 1.11
N VAL A 83 -0.79 13.58 1.69
CA VAL A 83 -1.02 14.03 3.08
C VAL A 83 -0.15 13.23 4.05
N ALA A 84 -0.11 11.91 3.89
CA ALA A 84 0.68 11.02 4.73
C ALA A 84 2.20 11.27 4.59
N LEU A 85 2.71 11.50 3.37
CA LEU A 85 4.11 11.82 3.13
C LEU A 85 4.50 13.12 3.84
N ILE A 86 3.67 14.14 3.77
CA ILE A 86 3.94 15.43 4.42
C ILE A 86 3.86 15.26 5.95
N LEU A 87 2.72 14.87 6.48
CA LEU A 87 2.47 14.83 7.92
C LEU A 87 3.28 13.74 8.63
N GLY A 88 3.39 12.55 8.04
CA GLY A 88 4.18 11.44 8.58
C GLY A 88 5.68 11.77 8.63
N THR A 89 6.20 12.44 7.59
CA THR A 89 7.60 12.89 7.56
C THR A 89 7.87 13.98 8.59
N LEU A 90 6.99 14.97 8.70
CA LEU A 90 7.11 16.04 9.70
C LEU A 90 7.05 15.49 11.12
N ALA A 91 6.13 14.58 11.40
CA ALA A 91 6.03 13.90 12.70
C ALA A 91 7.29 13.08 13.00
N ALA A 92 7.79 12.31 12.04
CA ALA A 92 9.04 11.55 12.20
C ALA A 92 10.25 12.45 12.46
N ALA A 93 10.35 13.56 11.73
CA ALA A 93 11.43 14.55 11.91
C ALA A 93 11.35 15.22 13.29
N ALA A 94 10.16 15.60 13.73
CA ALA A 94 9.95 16.20 15.05
C ALA A 94 10.36 15.25 16.17
N VAL A 95 9.90 14.00 16.12
CA VAL A 95 10.24 12.95 17.09
C VAL A 95 11.74 12.63 17.06
N TRP A 96 12.37 12.58 15.90
CA TRP A 96 13.80 12.28 15.78
C TRP A 96 14.70 13.41 16.26
N ARG A 97 14.36 14.66 15.91
CA ARG A 97 15.21 15.84 16.20
C ARG A 97 15.10 16.27 17.66
N SER A 98 13.91 16.21 18.24
CA SER A 98 13.61 16.82 19.54
C SER A 98 13.74 15.83 20.69
N ARG A 99 14.27 16.31 21.83
CA ARG A 99 14.23 15.62 23.12
C ARG A 99 13.24 16.36 24.01
N PHE A 100 12.05 15.83 24.17
CA PHE A 100 11.03 16.43 25.03
C PHE A 100 10.36 15.37 25.89
N PHE A 101 9.79 15.81 27.00
CA PHE A 101 8.99 14.94 27.87
C PHE A 101 7.75 14.46 27.12
N GLY A 102 7.47 13.15 27.15
CA GLY A 102 6.32 12.58 26.45
C GLY A 102 6.58 12.17 24.98
N ARG A 103 7.82 12.24 24.48
CA ARG A 103 8.18 11.83 23.11
C ARG A 103 7.69 10.42 22.77
N GLU A 104 7.79 9.48 23.70
CA GLU A 104 7.35 8.11 23.51
C GLU A 104 5.82 8.02 23.45
N ALA A 105 5.13 8.81 24.28
CA ALA A 105 3.67 8.91 24.25
C ALA A 105 3.18 9.48 22.92
N VAL A 106 3.82 10.53 22.38
CA VAL A 106 3.51 11.06 21.03
C VAL A 106 3.74 10.00 19.96
N SER A 107 4.86 9.28 20.03
CA SER A 107 5.13 8.18 19.08
C SER A 107 4.07 7.08 19.16
N LEU A 108 3.62 6.73 20.36
CA LEU A 108 2.54 5.77 20.58
C LEU A 108 1.21 6.28 20.02
N LEU A 109 0.86 7.53 20.27
CA LEU A 109 -0.37 8.15 19.74
C LEU A 109 -0.40 8.20 18.22
N VAL A 110 0.73 8.49 17.57
CA VAL A 110 0.84 8.45 16.11
C VAL A 110 0.58 7.04 15.56
N VAL A 111 1.04 5.99 16.26
CA VAL A 111 0.90 4.60 15.82
C VAL A 111 -0.49 4.02 16.16
N LEU A 112 -1.20 4.61 17.11
CA LEU A 112 -2.49 4.10 17.62
C LEU A 112 -3.53 3.78 16.52
N PRO A 113 -3.73 4.63 15.48
CA PRO A 113 -4.77 4.37 14.46
C PRO A 113 -4.61 3.04 13.72
N ILE A 114 -3.38 2.57 13.50
CA ILE A 114 -3.16 1.27 12.81
C ILE A 114 -3.28 0.08 13.78
N ALA A 115 -3.16 0.33 15.08
CA ALA A 115 -3.30 -0.70 16.11
C ALA A 115 -4.78 -0.97 16.46
N LEU A 116 -5.68 -0.05 16.15
CA LEU A 116 -7.11 -0.20 16.39
C LEU A 116 -7.76 -1.02 15.27
N PRO A 117 -8.77 -1.84 15.57
CA PRO A 117 -9.60 -2.47 14.55
C PRO A 117 -10.22 -1.42 13.61
N GLY A 118 -10.10 -1.61 12.29
CA GLY A 118 -10.55 -0.64 11.29
C GLY A 118 -12.02 -0.21 11.44
N ILE A 119 -12.89 -1.14 11.88
CA ILE A 119 -14.31 -0.83 12.13
C ILE A 119 -14.49 0.19 13.27
N ILE A 120 -13.69 0.11 14.33
CA ILE A 120 -13.74 1.07 15.45
C ILE A 120 -13.24 2.43 14.98
N THR A 121 -12.15 2.47 14.23
CA THR A 121 -11.62 3.69 13.63
C THR A 121 -12.63 4.31 12.67
N GLY A 122 -13.30 3.51 11.84
CA GLY A 122 -14.35 3.98 10.93
C GLY A 122 -15.55 4.59 11.65
N ILE A 123 -16.06 3.91 12.69
CA ILE A 123 -17.17 4.43 13.51
C ILE A 123 -16.77 5.74 14.21
N ALA A 124 -15.59 5.81 14.80
CA ALA A 124 -15.09 7.00 15.47
C ALA A 124 -14.96 8.18 14.50
N LEU A 125 -14.40 7.94 13.30
CA LEU A 125 -14.29 8.96 12.26
C LEU A 125 -15.66 9.43 11.77
N ARG A 126 -16.59 8.50 11.52
CA ARG A 126 -17.97 8.85 11.15
C ARG A 126 -18.62 9.74 12.20
N SER A 127 -18.48 9.38 13.47
CA SER A 127 -19.04 10.18 14.59
C SER A 127 -18.38 11.56 14.68
N ALA A 128 -17.04 11.62 14.57
CA ALA A 128 -16.30 12.88 14.62
C ALA A 128 -16.67 13.82 13.45
N ILE A 129 -16.75 13.27 12.22
CA ILE A 129 -17.17 14.03 11.04
C ILE A 129 -18.62 14.50 11.19
N GLY A 130 -19.51 13.63 11.71
CA GLY A 130 -20.91 13.97 11.95
C GLY A 130 -21.11 15.13 12.92
N LEU A 131 -20.23 15.28 13.92
CA LEU A 131 -20.26 16.42 14.86
C LEU A 131 -19.88 17.76 14.21
N THR A 132 -19.18 17.73 13.07
CA THR A 132 -18.78 18.96 12.35
C THR A 132 -19.81 19.43 11.34
N GLU A 133 -20.88 18.66 11.13
CA GLU A 133 -21.91 18.90 10.11
C GLU A 133 -21.36 18.95 8.66
N ILE A 134 -20.08 18.57 8.45
CA ILE A 134 -19.47 18.51 7.12
C ILE A 134 -20.07 17.32 6.36
N PRO A 135 -20.61 17.54 5.15
CA PRO A 135 -21.14 16.44 4.34
C PRO A 135 -20.05 15.45 3.94
N PHE A 136 -20.39 14.16 3.95
CA PHE A 136 -19.48 13.13 3.48
C PHE A 136 -19.13 13.35 2.01
N SER A 137 -17.82 13.31 1.70
CA SER A 137 -17.29 13.72 0.41
C SER A 137 -15.96 13.02 0.14
N PHE A 138 -15.34 13.31 -1.00
CA PHE A 138 -13.97 12.93 -1.32
C PHE A 138 -13.00 13.23 -0.15
N TRP A 139 -13.09 14.40 0.46
CA TRP A 139 -12.19 14.83 1.53
C TRP A 139 -12.38 14.06 2.83
N THR A 140 -13.59 13.63 3.13
CA THR A 140 -13.83 12.79 4.32
C THR A 140 -13.24 11.39 4.17
N ILE A 141 -13.20 10.85 2.93
CA ILE A 141 -12.48 9.61 2.64
C ILE A 141 -10.97 9.85 2.79
N VAL A 142 -10.44 10.92 2.19
CA VAL A 142 -9.01 11.26 2.27
C VAL A 142 -8.55 11.42 3.72
N ILE A 143 -9.31 12.12 4.56
CA ILE A 143 -9.02 12.25 5.99
C ILE A 143 -9.01 10.89 6.67
N GLY A 144 -10.03 10.08 6.43
CA GLY A 144 -10.11 8.73 6.98
C GLY A 144 -8.90 7.88 6.63
N HIS A 145 -8.52 7.86 5.36
CA HIS A 145 -7.37 7.09 4.88
C HIS A 145 -6.03 7.67 5.37
N ALA A 146 -5.91 8.98 5.45
CA ALA A 146 -4.70 9.63 5.94
C ALA A 146 -4.34 9.20 7.37
N THR A 147 -5.33 8.90 8.23
CA THR A 147 -5.09 8.53 9.63
C THR A 147 -4.15 7.33 9.78
N PHE A 148 -4.30 6.28 8.97
CA PHE A 148 -3.43 5.10 9.02
C PHE A 148 -2.26 5.20 8.04
N CYS A 149 -2.41 5.89 6.91
CA CYS A 149 -1.33 6.13 5.97
C CYS A 149 -0.17 6.93 6.59
N ILE A 150 -0.48 7.93 7.42
CA ILE A 150 0.50 8.71 8.18
C ILE A 150 1.39 7.80 9.03
N VAL A 151 0.81 6.80 9.69
CA VAL A 151 1.55 5.85 10.54
C VAL A 151 2.60 5.09 9.73
N VAL A 152 2.23 4.62 8.54
CA VAL A 152 3.12 3.86 7.66
C VAL A 152 4.30 4.70 7.21
N VAL A 153 4.05 5.92 6.74
CA VAL A 153 5.11 6.86 6.35
C VAL A 153 5.98 7.23 7.55
N TYR A 154 5.37 7.58 8.68
CA TYR A 154 6.06 7.89 9.92
C TYR A 154 7.05 6.79 10.31
N ASN A 155 6.62 5.54 10.35
CA ASN A 155 7.47 4.42 10.75
C ASN A 155 8.65 4.21 9.78
N ASN A 156 8.42 4.28 8.46
CA ASN A 156 9.47 4.15 7.46
C ASN A 156 10.50 5.27 7.55
N VAL A 157 10.05 6.51 7.65
CA VAL A 157 10.93 7.69 7.73
C VAL A 157 11.67 7.74 9.06
N LEU A 158 10.98 7.45 10.19
CA LEU A 158 11.62 7.43 11.50
C LEU A 158 12.71 6.34 11.58
N ALA A 159 12.46 5.16 11.02
CA ALA A 159 13.46 4.09 10.94
C ALA A 159 14.69 4.52 10.13
N ARG A 160 14.50 5.30 9.07
CA ARG A 160 15.61 5.86 8.28
C ARG A 160 16.35 6.95 9.03
N PHE A 161 15.64 7.87 9.67
CA PHE A 161 16.26 8.91 10.51
C PHE A 161 17.13 8.34 11.63
N ARG A 162 16.69 7.24 12.27
CA ARG A 162 17.49 6.57 13.33
C ARG A 162 18.83 6.02 12.83
N ARG A 163 18.96 5.77 11.53
CA ARG A 163 20.20 5.30 10.87
C ARG A 163 21.03 6.44 10.29
N THR A 164 20.50 7.67 10.26
CA THR A 164 21.19 8.84 9.75
C THR A 164 22.01 9.49 10.85
N SER A 165 23.31 9.71 10.61
CA SER A 165 24.16 10.40 11.59
C SER A 165 23.77 11.88 11.71
N ARG A 166 23.71 12.38 12.95
CA ARG A 166 23.49 13.81 13.21
C ARG A 166 24.65 14.66 12.70
N SER A 167 25.88 14.12 12.75
CA SER A 167 27.08 14.81 12.25
C SER A 167 27.00 15.20 10.76
N LEU A 168 26.20 14.49 9.98
CA LEU A 168 25.96 14.82 8.57
C LEU A 168 25.26 16.20 8.42
N ILE A 169 24.28 16.47 9.30
CA ILE A 169 23.54 17.72 9.31
C ILE A 169 24.42 18.85 9.88
N GLU A 170 25.13 18.57 10.96
CA GLU A 170 26.07 19.52 11.58
C GLU A 170 27.16 19.94 10.59
N ALA A 171 27.78 18.98 9.91
CA ALA A 171 28.80 19.25 8.88
C ALA A 171 28.26 20.08 7.70
N SER A 172 27.00 19.86 7.29
CA SER A 172 26.35 20.67 6.26
C SER A 172 26.22 22.15 6.71
N MET A 173 25.81 22.36 7.96
CA MET A 173 25.66 23.70 8.53
C MET A 173 27.01 24.38 8.77
N ASP A 174 28.03 23.63 9.18
CA ASP A 174 29.42 24.13 9.35
C ASP A 174 30.03 24.59 8.01
N LEU A 175 29.60 23.96 6.89
CA LEU A 175 29.96 24.39 5.54
C LEU A 175 29.14 25.60 5.03
N GLY A 176 28.31 26.21 5.89
CA GLY A 176 27.52 27.39 5.57
C GLY A 176 26.16 27.14 4.92
N ALA A 177 25.68 25.87 4.86
CA ALA A 177 24.35 25.60 4.35
C ALA A 177 23.28 26.07 5.35
N ASP A 178 22.26 26.74 4.85
CA ASP A 178 21.08 27.07 5.63
C ASP A 178 20.18 25.85 5.84
N VAL A 179 19.12 26.02 6.64
CA VAL A 179 18.19 24.93 7.00
C VAL A 179 17.49 24.36 5.77
N PHE A 180 17.13 25.20 4.79
CA PHE A 180 16.45 24.75 3.56
C PHE A 180 17.41 24.01 2.62
N GLN A 181 18.63 24.50 2.49
CA GLN A 181 19.69 23.85 1.72
C GLN A 181 20.03 22.48 2.33
N THR A 182 20.19 22.41 3.65
CA THR A 182 20.40 21.14 4.38
C THR A 182 19.23 20.17 4.18
N LEU A 183 17.97 20.65 4.28
CA LEU A 183 16.80 19.83 4.03
C LEU A 183 16.81 19.27 2.59
N ARG A 184 17.01 20.14 1.60
CA ARG A 184 16.90 19.78 0.17
C ARG A 184 18.03 18.89 -0.32
N HIS A 185 19.28 19.19 0.09
CA HIS A 185 20.46 18.54 -0.49
C HIS A 185 21.04 17.43 0.40
N VAL A 186 20.71 17.40 1.69
CA VAL A 186 21.24 16.41 2.63
C VAL A 186 20.13 15.50 3.16
N ILE A 187 19.08 16.06 3.75
CA ILE A 187 18.05 15.26 4.43
C ILE A 187 17.16 14.52 3.42
N LEU A 188 16.52 15.24 2.50
CA LEU A 188 15.59 14.63 1.53
C LEU A 188 16.23 13.52 0.69
N PRO A 189 17.44 13.69 0.09
CA PRO A 189 18.08 12.60 -0.63
C PRO A 189 18.38 11.39 0.27
N ASN A 190 18.77 11.62 1.52
CA ASN A 190 19.09 10.56 2.47
C ASN A 190 17.85 9.73 2.85
N ILE A 191 16.66 10.34 2.96
CA ILE A 191 15.42 9.65 3.31
C ILE A 191 14.58 9.27 2.08
N ALA A 192 15.01 9.57 0.85
CA ALA A 192 14.22 9.38 -0.37
C ALA A 192 13.71 7.95 -0.55
N THR A 193 14.55 6.95 -0.27
CA THR A 193 14.14 5.53 -0.32
C THR A 193 13.06 5.19 0.69
N ALA A 194 13.11 5.79 1.89
CA ALA A 194 12.08 5.59 2.91
C ALA A 194 10.77 6.31 2.55
N LEU A 195 10.85 7.49 1.92
CA LEU A 195 9.68 8.21 1.38
C LEU A 195 9.02 7.41 0.26
N LEU A 196 9.80 6.88 -0.68
CA LEU A 196 9.28 6.04 -1.75
C LEU A 196 8.61 4.77 -1.20
N ALA A 197 9.28 4.04 -0.31
CA ALA A 197 8.73 2.82 0.28
C ALA A 197 7.47 3.13 1.13
N GLY A 198 7.53 4.15 1.98
CA GLY A 198 6.39 4.57 2.81
C GLY A 198 5.21 5.07 1.96
N GLY A 199 5.49 5.83 0.90
CA GLY A 199 4.47 6.32 -0.04
C GLY A 199 3.81 5.19 -0.83
N MET A 200 4.57 4.25 -1.35
CA MET A 200 4.02 3.09 -2.06
C MET A 200 3.12 2.23 -1.15
N LEU A 201 3.56 2.00 0.09
CA LEU A 201 2.75 1.28 1.07
C LEU A 201 1.49 2.06 1.47
N ALA A 202 1.59 3.37 1.68
CA ALA A 202 0.45 4.23 1.99
C ALA A 202 -0.57 4.23 0.84
N PHE A 203 -0.10 4.33 -0.41
CA PHE A 203 -0.95 4.25 -1.59
C PHE A 203 -1.68 2.90 -1.67
N ALA A 204 -0.95 1.79 -1.52
CA ALA A 204 -1.53 0.46 -1.59
C ALA A 204 -2.58 0.24 -0.50
N LEU A 205 -2.28 0.62 0.76
CA LEU A 205 -3.23 0.53 1.87
C LEU A 205 -4.48 1.39 1.66
N SER A 206 -4.32 2.61 1.15
CA SER A 206 -5.46 3.48 0.86
C SER A 206 -6.29 2.98 -0.31
N PHE A 207 -5.66 2.41 -1.34
CA PHE A 207 -6.35 1.91 -2.52
C PHE A 207 -7.26 0.71 -2.21
N ASP A 208 -6.84 -0.17 -1.30
CA ASP A 208 -7.55 -1.42 -0.94
C ASP A 208 -8.46 -1.26 0.30
N GLU A 209 -8.59 -0.04 0.83
CA GLU A 209 -9.33 0.19 2.07
C GLU A 209 -10.85 0.13 1.86
N VAL A 210 -11.50 -0.78 2.57
CA VAL A 210 -12.95 -1.02 2.51
C VAL A 210 -13.65 -0.49 3.77
N ILE A 211 -13.10 -0.83 4.94
CA ILE A 211 -13.81 -0.67 6.22
C ILE A 211 -13.96 0.80 6.56
N VAL A 212 -12.86 1.55 6.62
CA VAL A 212 -12.90 2.99 6.93
C VAL A 212 -13.68 3.74 5.84
N THR A 213 -13.50 3.35 4.57
CA THR A 213 -14.25 3.91 3.44
C THR A 213 -15.76 3.79 3.64
N THR A 214 -16.25 2.63 4.07
CA THR A 214 -17.69 2.38 4.30
C THR A 214 -18.29 3.40 5.26
N PHE A 215 -17.52 3.90 6.23
CA PHE A 215 -17.98 4.88 7.21
C PHE A 215 -17.77 6.33 6.79
N THR A 216 -16.86 6.61 5.84
CA THR A 216 -16.45 7.97 5.49
C THR A 216 -16.84 8.42 4.08
N ALA A 217 -17.29 7.50 3.21
CA ALA A 217 -17.56 7.79 1.79
C ALA A 217 -18.93 8.43 1.52
N GLY A 218 -19.90 8.29 2.42
CA GLY A 218 -21.27 8.71 2.17
C GLY A 218 -21.89 7.95 1.00
N GLN A 219 -22.17 8.66 -0.11
CA GLN A 219 -22.73 8.06 -1.33
C GLN A 219 -21.68 7.72 -2.39
N GLN A 220 -20.41 8.00 -2.12
CA GLN A 220 -19.33 7.71 -3.07
C GLN A 220 -18.91 6.25 -2.98
N THR A 221 -18.52 5.69 -4.13
CA THR A 221 -18.16 4.27 -4.24
C THR A 221 -16.74 4.14 -4.76
N THR A 222 -15.81 3.69 -3.91
CA THR A 222 -14.46 3.31 -4.31
C THR A 222 -14.45 1.92 -4.95
N LEU A 223 -13.39 1.57 -5.65
CA LEU A 223 -13.29 0.28 -6.34
C LEU A 223 -13.46 -0.94 -5.41
N PRO A 224 -12.83 -0.99 -4.22
CA PRO A 224 -13.06 -2.08 -3.29
C PRO A 224 -14.50 -2.18 -2.80
N ILE A 225 -15.18 -1.04 -2.54
CA ILE A 225 -16.61 -1.00 -2.18
C ILE A 225 -17.46 -1.48 -3.35
N TRP A 226 -17.16 -1.05 -4.57
CA TRP A 226 -17.83 -1.53 -5.78
C TRP A 226 -17.68 -3.06 -5.91
N MET A 227 -16.45 -3.59 -5.77
CA MET A 227 -16.21 -5.04 -5.83
C MET A 227 -16.99 -5.79 -4.76
N LEU A 228 -17.00 -5.30 -3.52
CA LEU A 228 -17.77 -5.89 -2.43
C LEU A 228 -19.28 -5.92 -2.75
N SER A 229 -19.82 -4.83 -3.30
CA SER A 229 -21.23 -4.74 -3.69
C SER A 229 -21.60 -5.74 -4.80
N GLU A 230 -20.72 -5.94 -5.78
CA GLU A 230 -20.89 -6.93 -6.85
C GLU A 230 -20.76 -8.38 -6.37
N LEU A 231 -20.00 -8.63 -5.30
CA LEU A 231 -19.94 -9.96 -4.67
C LEU A 231 -21.24 -10.31 -3.95
N VAL A 232 -21.86 -9.33 -3.30
CA VAL A 232 -23.13 -9.52 -2.57
C VAL A 232 -24.33 -9.58 -3.52
N ARG A 233 -24.32 -8.74 -4.57
CA ARG A 233 -25.41 -8.62 -5.57
C ARG A 233 -24.83 -8.63 -6.98
N PRO A 234 -24.35 -9.77 -7.46
CA PRO A 234 -23.67 -9.85 -8.74
C PRO A 234 -24.63 -9.57 -9.90
N ARG A 235 -24.24 -8.62 -10.78
CA ARG A 235 -24.87 -8.42 -12.08
C ARG A 235 -24.28 -9.38 -13.11
N ASP A 236 -22.96 -9.28 -13.29
CA ASP A 236 -22.16 -10.15 -14.16
C ASP A 236 -20.88 -10.56 -13.45
N ARG A 237 -20.85 -11.75 -12.88
CA ARG A 237 -19.69 -12.26 -12.10
C ARG A 237 -18.34 -12.17 -12.81
N PRO A 238 -18.24 -12.49 -14.13
CA PRO A 238 -16.95 -12.37 -14.81
C PRO A 238 -16.42 -10.93 -14.89
N VAL A 239 -17.30 -9.92 -14.90
CA VAL A 239 -16.85 -8.51 -14.89
C VAL A 239 -16.08 -8.18 -13.62
N THR A 240 -16.55 -8.64 -12.46
CA THR A 240 -15.83 -8.45 -11.18
C THR A 240 -14.46 -9.14 -11.21
N ASN A 241 -14.40 -10.36 -11.78
CA ASN A 241 -13.13 -11.07 -11.94
C ASN A 241 -12.19 -10.36 -12.92
N VAL A 242 -12.69 -9.81 -14.02
CA VAL A 242 -11.90 -9.00 -14.98
C VAL A 242 -11.34 -7.76 -14.30
N VAL A 243 -12.14 -7.05 -13.51
CA VAL A 243 -11.67 -5.88 -12.74
C VAL A 243 -10.58 -6.30 -11.77
N ALA A 244 -10.74 -7.42 -11.07
CA ALA A 244 -9.69 -7.95 -10.19
C ALA A 244 -8.41 -8.29 -10.97
N VAL A 245 -8.51 -8.88 -12.17
CA VAL A 245 -7.35 -9.16 -13.05
C VAL A 245 -6.65 -7.86 -13.46
N PHE A 246 -7.39 -6.80 -13.81
CA PHE A 246 -6.79 -5.50 -14.10
C PHE A 246 -6.04 -4.93 -12.89
N VAL A 247 -6.63 -4.98 -11.70
CA VAL A 247 -5.97 -4.50 -10.47
C VAL A 247 -4.70 -5.30 -10.22
N ILE A 248 -4.75 -6.63 -10.30
CA ILE A 248 -3.57 -7.51 -10.13
C ILE A 248 -2.50 -7.13 -11.17
N ALA A 249 -2.85 -6.97 -12.43
CA ALA A 249 -1.89 -6.63 -13.48
C ALA A 249 -1.22 -5.27 -13.23
N VAL A 250 -2.01 -4.25 -12.87
CA VAL A 250 -1.50 -2.89 -12.59
C VAL A 250 -0.59 -2.89 -11.36
N THR A 251 -0.93 -3.62 -10.30
CA THR A 251 -0.10 -3.72 -9.09
C THR A 251 1.16 -4.55 -9.31
N PHE A 252 1.13 -5.49 -10.25
CA PHE A 252 2.30 -6.31 -10.57
C PHE A 252 3.38 -5.53 -11.35
N LEU A 253 2.99 -4.56 -12.18
CA LEU A 253 3.93 -3.77 -12.98
C LEU A 253 4.98 -3.02 -12.14
N PRO A 254 4.62 -2.26 -11.08
CA PRO A 254 5.60 -1.60 -10.21
C PRO A 254 6.52 -2.58 -9.48
N ILE A 255 5.99 -3.75 -9.08
CA ILE A 255 6.77 -4.78 -8.39
C ILE A 255 7.85 -5.35 -9.32
N VAL A 256 7.48 -5.69 -10.55
CA VAL A 256 8.41 -6.15 -11.57
C VAL A 256 9.42 -5.07 -11.92
N GLY A 257 8.97 -3.83 -12.09
CA GLY A 257 9.85 -2.68 -12.32
C GLY A 257 10.87 -2.47 -11.20
N ALA A 258 10.42 -2.50 -9.95
CA ALA A 258 11.29 -2.40 -8.78
C ALA A 258 12.30 -3.55 -8.72
N PHE A 259 11.87 -4.77 -9.01
CA PHE A 259 12.75 -5.96 -9.07
C PHE A 259 13.85 -5.78 -10.13
N TRP A 260 13.50 -5.32 -11.33
CA TRP A 260 14.48 -5.10 -12.40
C TRP A 260 15.48 -4.00 -12.04
N LEU A 261 15.02 -2.88 -11.46
CA LEU A 261 15.86 -1.75 -11.05
C LEU A 261 16.82 -2.10 -9.90
N THR A 262 16.45 -3.03 -9.01
CA THR A 262 17.27 -3.41 -7.86
C THR A 262 18.20 -4.59 -8.13
N ARG A 263 17.98 -5.35 -9.19
CA ARG A 263 18.78 -6.52 -9.55
C ARG A 263 20.24 -6.16 -9.78
N ASP A 264 20.53 -5.12 -10.55
CA ASP A 264 21.90 -4.72 -10.91
C ASP A 264 22.70 -4.17 -9.70
N THR A 265 21.99 -3.61 -8.70
CA THR A 265 22.63 -3.10 -7.47
C THR A 265 23.12 -4.21 -6.53
N GLN A 266 22.52 -5.39 -6.59
CA GLN A 266 22.95 -6.53 -5.75
C GLN A 266 24.19 -7.23 -6.33
N ASP A 267 24.36 -7.26 -7.63
CA ASP A 267 25.52 -7.84 -8.29
C ASP A 267 26.81 -7.01 -8.04
N VAL A 268 26.68 -5.68 -7.94
CA VAL A 268 27.79 -4.78 -7.61
C VAL A 268 28.23 -4.91 -6.13
N ALA A 269 27.31 -5.12 -5.21
CA ALA A 269 27.60 -5.32 -3.79
C ALA A 269 28.20 -6.71 -3.48
N GLY A 270 27.95 -7.71 -4.34
CA GLY A 270 28.50 -9.06 -4.24
C GLY A 270 29.92 -9.22 -4.79
N SER A 271 30.40 -8.29 -5.64
CA SER A 271 31.72 -8.33 -6.27
C SER A 271 32.84 -7.66 -5.47
N VAL A 272 32.51 -7.02 -4.34
CA VAL A 272 33.48 -6.36 -3.43
C VAL A 272 33.66 -7.21 -2.17
N LYS A 273 34.09 -8.45 -2.34
CA LYS A 273 34.58 -9.30 -1.24
C LYS A 273 35.83 -10.04 -1.67
#